data_d53086ecc3b8a865f3ea4b1b0ff68ffb
#
_entry.id   d53086ecc3b8a865f3ea4b1b0ff68ffb
#
_cell.length_a   1.000
_cell.length_b   1.000
_cell.length_c   1.000
_cell.angle_alpha   90.00
_cell.angle_beta   90.00
_cell.angle_gamma   90.00
#
_symmetry.space_group_name_H-M   'P 1'
#
loop_
_entity.id
_entity.type
_entity.pdbx_description
1 polymer ?
#
loop_
_entity_poly.entity_id
_entity_poly.type
_entity_poly.pdbx_seq_one_letter_code
_entity_poly.pdbx_strand_id
1 'polypeptide(L)'
;MIGPGTGVRVYLACGVTDMRKGIAGLAALAQDVLHQKPASGAVFAFRGRRGDRIKVLYWDGHGFCLYYKVLERGRFPWPSAKDGAVRLTSAQLAMLWEGIDWRRPDWGAPPARVG
;
A
#
# COMPACT_ATOMS: atom_id res chain seq x y z
N MET A 1 -2.81 1.26 12.07
CA MET A 1 -2.87 2.46 11.21
C MET A 1 -4.26 3.07 11.31
N ILE A 2 -4.28 4.34 11.54
CA ILE A 2 -5.55 5.05 11.46
C ILE A 2 -5.82 5.18 9.99
N GLY A 3 -6.59 4.29 9.49
CA GLY A 3 -6.79 4.23 8.08
C GLY A 3 -8.07 4.91 7.65
N PRO A 4 -8.20 5.03 6.37
CA PRO A 4 -9.46 5.41 5.77
C PRO A 4 -10.50 4.33 6.03
N GLY A 5 -11.74 4.71 6.02
CA GLY A 5 -12.84 3.78 6.15
C GLY A 5 -13.00 2.86 4.96
N THR A 6 -14.04 2.04 5.00
CA THR A 6 -14.39 1.19 3.87
C THR A 6 -14.78 2.05 2.66
N GLY A 7 -14.56 1.53 1.48
CA GLY A 7 -14.90 2.22 0.23
C GLY A 7 -13.83 3.17 -0.27
N VAL A 8 -12.74 3.32 0.45
CA VAL A 8 -11.64 4.17 0.00
C VAL A 8 -10.83 3.42 -1.05
N ARG A 9 -10.44 4.16 -2.08
CA ARG A 9 -9.58 3.60 -3.12
C ARG A 9 -8.14 3.55 -2.63
N VAL A 10 -7.52 2.39 -2.76
CA VAL A 10 -6.12 2.18 -2.41
C VAL A 10 -5.35 1.78 -3.65
N TYR A 11 -4.25 2.45 -3.88
CA TYR A 11 -3.33 2.16 -4.99
C TYR A 11 -1.98 1.78 -4.44
N LEU A 12 -1.44 0.69 -4.93
CA LEU A 12 -0.11 0.22 -4.56
C LEU A 12 0.81 0.33 -5.77
N ALA A 13 1.91 1.05 -5.61
CA ALA A 13 2.98 1.08 -6.59
C ALA A 13 3.87 -0.14 -6.36
N CYS A 14 3.84 -1.10 -7.30
CA CYS A 14 4.51 -2.38 -7.13
C CYS A 14 6.01 -2.30 -7.38
N GLY A 15 6.47 -1.33 -8.16
CA GLY A 15 7.88 -1.09 -8.39
C GLY A 15 8.57 -0.47 -7.19
N VAL A 16 9.88 -0.46 -7.22
CA VAL A 16 10.68 0.10 -6.13
C VAL A 16 10.55 1.62 -6.12
N THR A 17 10.24 2.16 -4.94
CA THR A 17 10.23 3.60 -4.68
C THR A 17 11.42 3.96 -3.79
N ASP A 18 12.04 5.08 -4.07
CA ASP A 18 13.09 5.60 -3.20
C ASP A 18 12.47 6.05 -1.87
N MET A 19 12.81 5.36 -0.80
CA MET A 19 12.24 5.59 0.52
C MET A 19 12.73 6.89 1.17
N ARG A 20 13.65 7.61 0.54
CA ARG A 20 14.02 8.95 0.99
C ARG A 20 13.00 10.01 0.62
N LYS A 21 12.09 9.69 -0.31
CA LYS A 21 11.03 10.63 -0.71
C LYS A 21 10.08 10.89 0.45
N GLY A 22 9.81 12.15 0.65
CA GLY A 22 8.79 12.58 1.61
C GLY A 22 7.44 12.82 0.92
N ILE A 23 6.59 13.57 1.60
CA ILE A 23 5.22 13.82 1.14
C ILE A 23 5.18 14.38 -0.28
N ALA A 24 5.95 15.42 -0.57
CA ALA A 24 5.92 16.05 -1.89
C ALA A 24 6.36 15.09 -2.99
N GLY A 25 7.43 14.35 -2.76
CA GLY A 25 7.93 13.39 -3.75
C GLY A 25 6.96 12.24 -3.98
N LEU A 26 6.32 11.74 -2.92
CA LEU A 26 5.35 10.66 -3.05
C LEU A 26 4.05 11.15 -3.69
N ALA A 27 3.62 12.37 -3.39
CA ALA A 27 2.47 12.97 -4.07
C ALA A 27 2.72 13.11 -5.57
N ALA A 28 3.93 13.51 -5.96
CA ALA A 28 4.31 13.58 -7.36
C ALA A 28 4.26 12.19 -8.03
N LEU A 29 4.71 11.14 -7.34
CA LEU A 29 4.62 9.78 -7.87
C LEU A 29 3.17 9.32 -8.03
N ALA A 30 2.29 9.67 -7.09
CA ALA A 30 0.88 9.34 -7.22
C ALA A 30 0.30 9.96 -8.49
N GLN A 31 0.66 11.18 -8.80
CA GLN A 31 0.19 11.87 -9.98
C GLN A 31 0.84 11.33 -11.25
N ASP A 32 2.15 11.18 -11.27
CA ASP A 32 2.91 10.88 -12.48
C ASP A 32 2.92 9.40 -12.84
N VAL A 33 2.95 8.53 -11.84
CA VAL A 33 3.05 7.08 -12.04
C VAL A 33 1.70 6.40 -11.90
N LEU A 34 0.94 6.75 -10.89
CA LEU A 34 -0.35 6.14 -10.63
C LEU A 34 -1.50 6.89 -11.29
N HIS A 35 -1.22 8.04 -11.88
CA HIS A 35 -2.21 8.88 -12.60
C HIS A 35 -3.42 9.23 -11.75
N GLN A 36 -3.17 9.49 -10.47
CA GLN A 36 -4.22 9.83 -9.51
C GLN A 36 -3.93 11.19 -8.89
N LYS A 37 -4.99 11.91 -8.53
CA LYS A 37 -4.84 13.17 -7.80
C LYS A 37 -4.41 12.86 -6.37
N PRO A 38 -3.25 13.39 -5.91
CA PRO A 38 -2.77 13.06 -4.57
C PRO A 38 -3.73 13.45 -3.45
N ALA A 39 -4.43 14.55 -3.60
CA ALA A 39 -5.33 15.08 -2.56
C ALA A 39 -6.78 14.63 -2.74
N SER A 40 -7.00 13.46 -3.30
CA SER A 40 -8.34 12.97 -3.62
C SER A 40 -9.00 12.19 -2.49
N GLY A 41 -8.28 11.91 -1.41
CA GLY A 41 -8.74 10.98 -0.39
C GLY A 41 -8.40 9.53 -0.67
N ALA A 42 -7.86 9.22 -1.84
CA ALA A 42 -7.32 7.90 -2.11
C ALA A 42 -6.05 7.67 -1.30
N VAL A 43 -5.75 6.42 -1.05
CA VAL A 43 -4.56 6.01 -0.30
C VAL A 43 -3.53 5.45 -1.27
N PHE A 44 -2.28 5.84 -1.09
CA PHE A 44 -1.19 5.42 -1.96
C PHE A 44 -0.12 4.73 -1.13
N ALA A 45 0.23 3.50 -1.51
CA ALA A 45 1.25 2.72 -0.84
C ALA A 45 2.45 2.53 -1.77
N PHE A 46 3.64 2.62 -1.20
CA PHE A 46 4.91 2.56 -1.93
C PHE A 46 5.86 1.59 -1.24
N ARG A 47 6.54 0.76 -2.03
CA ARG A 47 7.48 -0.22 -1.48
C ARG A 47 8.92 0.24 -1.61
N GLY A 48 9.72 -0.09 -0.60
CA GLY A 48 11.16 0.12 -0.68
C GLY A 48 11.88 -1.04 -1.38
N ARG A 49 13.13 -0.79 -1.74
CA ARG A 49 13.95 -1.74 -2.52
C ARG A 49 14.10 -3.10 -1.84
N ARG A 50 14.34 -3.09 -0.54
CA ARG A 50 14.57 -4.35 0.20
C ARG A 50 13.30 -5.12 0.50
N GLY A 51 12.14 -4.50 0.28
CA GLY A 51 10.86 -5.13 0.56
C GLY A 51 10.45 -5.12 2.02
N ASP A 52 11.25 -4.57 2.91
CA ASP A 52 10.95 -4.49 4.34
C ASP A 52 10.36 -3.14 4.76
N ARG A 53 10.15 -2.23 3.81
CA ARG A 53 9.70 -0.87 4.09
C ARG A 53 8.51 -0.52 3.24
N ILE A 54 7.57 0.17 3.86
CA ILE A 54 6.37 0.67 3.18
C ILE A 54 6.11 2.09 3.63
N LYS A 55 5.77 2.94 2.69
CA LYS A 55 5.21 4.26 3.00
C LYS A 55 3.80 4.33 2.47
N VAL A 56 2.91 4.93 3.26
CA VAL A 56 1.51 5.10 2.90
C VAL A 56 1.17 6.58 3.02
N LEU A 57 0.67 7.14 1.93
CA LEU A 57 0.33 8.55 1.81
C LEU A 57 -1.16 8.70 1.55
N TYR A 58 -1.84 9.60 2.26
CA TYR A 58 -3.18 9.99 1.91
C TYR A 58 -3.52 11.38 2.41
N TRP A 59 -4.52 11.99 1.77
CA TRP A 59 -5.05 13.28 2.13
C TRP A 59 -6.31 13.08 2.98
N ASP A 60 -6.34 13.64 4.18
CA ASP A 60 -7.43 13.43 5.14
C ASP A 60 -8.48 14.54 5.11
N GLY A 61 -8.39 15.45 4.16
CA GLY A 61 -9.28 16.60 4.04
C GLY A 61 -8.64 17.90 4.52
N HIS A 62 -7.59 17.82 5.32
CA HIS A 62 -6.90 18.98 5.86
C HIS A 62 -5.40 19.00 5.52
N GLY A 63 -4.83 17.84 5.34
CA GLY A 63 -3.41 17.73 5.06
C GLY A 63 -3.02 16.34 4.62
N PHE A 64 -1.77 16.19 4.19
CA PHE A 64 -1.23 14.89 3.85
C PHE A 64 -0.76 14.17 5.10
N CYS A 65 -1.12 12.90 5.18
CA CYS A 65 -0.65 11.99 6.21
C CYS A 65 0.31 11.00 5.58
N LEU A 66 1.45 10.82 6.20
CA LEU A 66 2.46 9.87 5.73
C LEU A 66 2.79 8.90 6.86
N TYR A 67 2.58 7.62 6.58
CA TYR A 67 2.97 6.55 7.48
C TYR A 67 4.17 5.83 6.90
N TYR A 68 5.11 5.45 7.75
CA TYR A 68 6.33 4.77 7.35
C TYR A 68 6.56 3.61 8.31
N LYS A 69 6.63 2.41 7.76
CA LYS A 69 6.85 1.21 8.55
C LYS A 69 8.03 0.44 8.01
N VAL A 70 8.92 0.06 8.91
CA VAL A 70 10.08 -0.77 8.61
C VAL A 70 9.95 -2.05 9.44
N LEU A 71 9.94 -3.20 8.77
CA LEU A 71 9.90 -4.47 9.47
C LEU A 71 11.25 -4.75 10.11
N GLU A 72 11.24 -5.26 11.32
CA GLU A 72 12.46 -5.74 11.95
C GLU A 72 13.03 -6.94 11.22
N ARG A 73 12.16 -7.78 10.71
CA ARG A 73 12.54 -9.02 10.02
C ARG A 73 11.60 -9.27 8.86
N GLY A 74 12.17 -9.86 7.82
CA GLY A 74 11.39 -10.31 6.69
C GLY A 74 10.98 -9.22 5.75
N ARG A 75 10.01 -9.52 4.94
CA ARG A 75 9.52 -8.65 3.88
C ARG A 75 8.00 -8.63 3.89
N PHE A 76 7.44 -7.52 3.42
CA PHE A 76 6.02 -7.47 3.13
C PHE A 76 5.70 -8.37 1.93
N PRO A 77 4.48 -8.89 1.85
CA PRO A 77 4.07 -9.74 0.72
C PRO A 77 3.72 -8.92 -0.52
N TRP A 78 4.74 -8.41 -1.21
CA TRP A 78 4.55 -7.55 -2.38
C TRP A 78 4.10 -8.35 -3.59
N PRO A 79 3.21 -7.78 -4.42
CA PRO A 79 2.97 -8.34 -5.75
C PRO A 79 4.20 -8.12 -6.63
N SER A 80 4.19 -8.74 -7.81
CA SER A 80 5.28 -8.59 -8.77
C SER A 80 5.41 -7.13 -9.21
N ALA A 81 6.64 -6.66 -9.36
CA ALA A 81 6.90 -5.33 -9.90
C ALA A 81 6.32 -5.17 -11.32
N LYS A 82 6.12 -6.28 -12.04
CA LYS A 82 5.51 -6.26 -13.37
C LYS A 82 4.07 -5.75 -13.35
N ASP A 83 3.41 -5.85 -12.21
CA ASP A 83 2.01 -5.44 -12.10
C ASP A 83 1.85 -3.92 -12.15
N GLY A 84 2.92 -3.17 -11.98
CA GLY A 84 2.88 -1.71 -12.03
C GLY A 84 2.12 -1.12 -10.86
N ALA A 85 0.89 -0.69 -11.11
CA ALA A 85 0.00 -0.18 -10.07
C ALA A 85 -1.15 -1.16 -9.87
N VAL A 86 -1.45 -1.48 -8.63
CA VAL A 86 -2.49 -2.43 -8.27
C VAL A 86 -3.48 -1.76 -7.33
N ARG A 87 -4.77 -2.00 -7.58
CA ARG A 87 -5.84 -1.57 -6.68
C ARG A 87 -5.99 -2.58 -5.55
N LEU A 88 -6.02 -2.09 -4.33
CA LEU A 88 -6.28 -2.91 -3.15
C LEU A 88 -7.58 -2.47 -2.50
N THR A 89 -8.22 -3.38 -1.80
CA THR A 89 -9.26 -3.01 -0.84
C THR A 89 -8.61 -2.48 0.43
N SER A 90 -9.39 -1.79 1.26
CA SER A 90 -8.89 -1.37 2.57
C SER A 90 -8.43 -2.57 3.41
N ALA A 91 -9.15 -3.68 3.31
CA ALA A 91 -8.79 -4.90 4.02
C ALA A 91 -7.46 -5.46 3.53
N GLN A 92 -7.24 -5.46 2.21
CA GLN A 92 -5.97 -5.92 1.65
C GLN A 92 -4.80 -5.03 2.07
N LEU A 93 -5.00 -3.72 2.13
CA LEU A 93 -3.98 -2.82 2.64
C LEU A 93 -3.66 -3.13 4.10
N ALA A 94 -4.67 -3.36 4.91
CA ALA A 94 -4.46 -3.71 6.31
C ALA A 94 -3.66 -5.00 6.45
N MET A 95 -3.96 -6.01 5.65
CA MET A 95 -3.20 -7.27 5.64
C MET A 95 -1.76 -7.05 5.21
N LEU A 96 -1.54 -6.30 4.13
CA LEU A 96 -0.19 -5.96 3.67
C LEU A 96 0.59 -5.28 4.78
N TRP A 97 -0.01 -4.30 5.43
CA TRP A 97 0.61 -3.54 6.51
C TRP A 97 1.02 -4.43 7.68
N GLU A 98 0.22 -5.45 7.98
CA GLU A 98 0.51 -6.40 9.05
C GLU A 98 1.43 -7.54 8.61
N GLY A 99 1.84 -7.55 7.35
CA GLY A 99 2.71 -8.60 6.83
C GLY A 99 1.98 -9.89 6.49
N ILE A 100 0.66 -9.85 6.38
CA ILE A 100 -0.15 -11.00 6.01
C ILE A 100 -0.26 -11.06 4.49
N ASP A 101 -0.03 -12.24 3.93
CA ASP A 101 -0.10 -12.40 2.47
C ASP A 101 -1.53 -12.28 1.97
N TRP A 102 -1.86 -11.12 1.47
CA TRP A 102 -3.18 -10.79 0.95
C TRP A 102 -3.44 -11.40 -0.44
N ARG A 103 -2.44 -12.01 -1.04
CA ARG A 103 -2.53 -12.59 -2.39
C ARG A 103 -2.76 -14.08 -2.37
N ARG A 104 -2.84 -14.69 -1.21
CA ARG A 104 -3.01 -16.14 -1.11
C ARG A 104 -4.31 -16.54 -1.78
N PRO A 105 -4.28 -17.53 -2.67
CA PRO A 105 -5.46 -17.86 -3.46
C PRO A 105 -6.61 -18.44 -2.62
N ASP A 106 -6.33 -18.90 -1.43
CA ASP A 106 -7.34 -19.46 -0.55
C ASP A 106 -7.98 -18.43 0.39
N TRP A 107 -7.65 -17.17 0.22
CA TRP A 107 -8.30 -16.13 1.02
C TRP A 107 -9.79 -16.11 0.71
N GLY A 108 -10.59 -16.11 1.75
CA GLY A 108 -12.01 -16.19 1.62
C GLY A 108 -12.52 -17.60 1.30
N ALA A 109 -11.64 -18.57 1.16
CA ALA A 109 -12.04 -19.94 0.97
C ALA A 109 -12.72 -20.48 2.23
N PRO A 110 -13.66 -21.42 2.07
CA PRO A 110 -14.32 -22.00 3.22
C PRO A 110 -13.32 -22.67 4.17
N PRO A 111 -13.61 -22.66 5.47
CA PRO A 111 -12.70 -23.26 6.45
C PRO A 111 -12.52 -24.75 6.29
N ALA A 112 -13.25 -25.37 5.42
CA ALA A 112 -13.10 -26.80 5.19
C ALA A 112 -11.67 -27.20 4.87
N ARG A 113 -10.91 -26.26 4.37
CA ARG A 113 -9.50 -26.52 4.10
C ARG A 113 -8.66 -26.56 5.35
N VAL A 114 -9.20 -26.11 6.39
CA VAL A 114 -8.47 -26.03 7.66
C VAL A 114 -8.56 -27.39 8.31
N GLY A 115 -8.92 -28.27 7.88
CA GLY A 115 -8.94 -29.58 8.53
C GLY A 115 -8.25 -29.56 9.85
#